data_723f6392eab7795b5cdd3f450064a2ac
#
_entry.id   723f6392eab7795b5cdd3f450064a2ac
#
_cell.length_a   1.000
_cell.length_b   1.000
_cell.length_c   1.000
_cell.angle_alpha   90.00
_cell.angle_beta   90.00
_cell.angle_gamma   90.00
#
_symmetry.space_group_name_H-M   'P 1'
#
loop_
_entity.id
_entity.type
_entity.pdbx_description
1 polymer ?
#
loop_
_entity_poly.entity_id
_entity_poly.type
_entity_poly.pdbx_seq_one_letter_code
_entity_poly.pdbx_strand_id
1 'polypeptide(L)'
;MDQTLIEVEGVTKSFVVRRRAGRLRRTREVVNAVAGLDFTVRRGEMVGYIGPNGAGKSTTVKMLTGILLPSTGRLRVAGADPVRDRVRLAQRMGVVFGQRTTLWWDLPLRDSYELARRIYRIPAGTYARNLDRCVELLELGPLLDVPVRQLSLGQRMRGDIAAALLHEPEVLYLDEPTIGLDVVSKRRVREFLAQTNAERGTTVLLTTHDLTDIEQLCSRVMVIDHGRVVYDGGLDGLHRQGRSERTLVVDLERELPPIELHGTRLVRREGTRQWLAFPASASAAPLVAELAGRYELRDLSVREPEIEDVIARMYGEAERTAATVARIG
;
A
#
# COMPACT_ATOMS: atom_id res chain seq x y z
N MET A 1 -26.43 -2.69 -9.80
CA MET A 1 -26.50 -2.73 -8.33
C MET A 1 -25.07 -2.64 -7.82
N ASP A 2 -24.76 -1.57 -7.15
CA ASP A 2 -23.41 -1.30 -6.61
C ASP A 2 -23.21 -2.19 -5.38
N GLN A 3 -22.57 -3.35 -5.56
CA GLN A 3 -22.41 -4.31 -4.47
C GLN A 3 -21.15 -3.98 -3.69
N THR A 4 -21.33 -3.30 -2.56
CA THR A 4 -20.26 -3.12 -1.57
C THR A 4 -19.78 -4.51 -1.07
N LEU A 5 -18.47 -4.74 -1.12
CA LEU A 5 -17.85 -5.99 -0.67
C LEU A 5 -17.22 -5.84 0.73
N ILE A 6 -16.65 -4.68 1.02
CA ILE A 6 -16.06 -4.36 2.33
C ILE A 6 -16.77 -3.12 2.87
N GLU A 7 -17.25 -3.19 4.11
CA GLU A 7 -17.88 -2.09 4.84
C GLU A 7 -17.18 -1.92 6.18
N VAL A 8 -16.75 -0.71 6.48
CA VAL A 8 -16.07 -0.33 7.71
C VAL A 8 -16.76 0.90 8.27
N GLU A 9 -17.34 0.81 9.47
CA GLU A 9 -18.15 1.85 10.09
C GLU A 9 -17.67 2.15 11.51
N GLY A 10 -17.10 3.33 11.73
CA GLY A 10 -16.65 3.83 13.03
C GLY A 10 -15.67 2.91 13.75
N VAL A 11 -14.82 2.19 12.99
CA VAL A 11 -13.97 1.15 13.55
C VAL A 11 -12.78 1.75 14.29
N THR A 12 -12.60 1.30 15.54
CA THR A 12 -11.42 1.64 16.34
C THR A 12 -10.66 0.40 16.79
N LYS A 13 -9.37 0.57 17.07
CA LYS A 13 -8.56 -0.45 17.72
C LYS A 13 -7.53 0.17 18.65
N SER A 14 -7.65 -0.15 19.94
CA SER A 14 -6.71 0.27 20.98
C SER A 14 -6.01 -0.95 21.57
N PHE A 15 -4.73 -0.77 21.91
CA PHE A 15 -3.93 -1.75 22.62
C PHE A 15 -3.45 -1.18 23.94
N VAL A 16 -3.50 -1.99 24.98
CA VAL A 16 -2.89 -1.64 26.27
C VAL A 16 -1.47 -2.20 26.32
N VAL A 17 -0.48 -1.32 26.21
CA VAL A 17 0.92 -1.67 26.25
C VAL A 17 1.47 -1.41 27.65
N ARG A 18 2.20 -2.38 28.19
CA ARG A 18 2.90 -2.20 29.48
C ARG A 18 4.34 -1.81 29.20
N ARG A 19 4.66 -0.52 29.39
CA ARG A 19 6.05 -0.03 29.31
C ARG A 19 6.75 -0.11 30.67
N ARG A 20 8.03 -0.49 30.65
CA ARG A 20 8.88 -0.40 31.85
C ARG A 20 9.16 1.09 32.12
N ALA A 21 8.70 1.58 33.27
CA ALA A 21 9.00 2.90 33.79
C ALA A 21 9.97 2.75 34.97
N GLY A 22 11.25 2.43 34.66
CA GLY A 22 12.27 2.14 35.67
C GLY A 22 12.43 0.65 36.01
N ARG A 23 13.26 0.35 37.07
CA ARG A 23 13.70 -1.03 37.38
C ARG A 23 12.58 -1.95 37.89
N LEU A 24 11.48 -1.41 38.45
CA LEU A 24 10.39 -2.17 39.09
C LEU A 24 8.97 -1.66 38.79
N ARG A 25 8.80 -0.54 38.07
CA ARG A 25 7.48 0.02 37.72
C ARG A 25 7.13 -0.25 36.25
N ARG A 26 5.88 -0.67 36.01
CA ARG A 26 5.27 -0.78 34.68
C ARG A 26 4.12 0.23 34.60
N THR A 27 4.15 1.14 33.62
CA THR A 27 3.03 2.00 33.28
C THR A 27 2.19 1.33 32.21
N ARG A 28 0.87 1.52 32.28
CA ARG A 28 -0.06 1.15 31.22
C ARG A 28 -0.20 2.35 30.30
N GLU A 29 0.05 2.14 29.02
CA GLU A 29 -0.14 3.12 27.96
C GLU A 29 -1.18 2.56 27.00
N VAL A 30 -2.17 3.37 26.62
CA VAL A 30 -3.15 3.01 25.59
C VAL A 30 -2.64 3.54 24.26
N VAL A 31 -2.40 2.64 23.33
CA VAL A 31 -2.00 3.00 21.96
C VAL A 31 -3.20 2.78 21.05
N ASN A 32 -3.69 3.86 20.44
CA ASN A 32 -4.77 3.81 19.47
C ASN A 32 -4.20 3.54 18.08
N ALA A 33 -4.19 2.28 17.66
CA ALA A 33 -3.68 1.89 16.36
C ALA A 33 -4.65 2.22 15.21
N VAL A 34 -5.95 2.30 15.52
CA VAL A 34 -7.01 2.73 14.61
C VAL A 34 -7.96 3.62 15.41
N ALA A 35 -8.25 4.82 14.88
CA ALA A 35 -8.91 5.91 15.59
C ALA A 35 -10.24 6.37 14.97
N GLY A 36 -11.02 5.43 14.41
CA GLY A 36 -12.28 5.68 13.72
C GLY A 36 -12.10 5.63 12.21
N LEU A 37 -12.21 4.43 11.65
CA LEU A 37 -12.20 4.22 10.21
C LEU A 37 -13.60 4.07 9.68
N ASP A 38 -13.89 4.81 8.61
CA ASP A 38 -15.11 4.75 7.83
C ASP A 38 -14.75 4.68 6.35
N PHE A 39 -15.03 3.56 5.70
CA PHE A 39 -14.85 3.40 4.26
C PHE A 39 -15.60 2.19 3.73
N THR A 40 -15.79 2.15 2.41
CA THR A 40 -16.34 1.01 1.69
C THR A 40 -15.45 0.64 0.52
N VAL A 41 -15.45 -0.65 0.12
CA VAL A 41 -14.81 -1.12 -1.12
C VAL A 41 -15.83 -1.90 -1.92
N ARG A 42 -15.94 -1.58 -3.20
CA ARG A 42 -16.88 -2.24 -4.12
C ARG A 42 -16.28 -3.53 -4.66
N ARG A 43 -17.16 -4.43 -5.08
CA ARG A 43 -16.74 -5.66 -5.77
C ARG A 43 -15.95 -5.35 -7.03
N GLY A 44 -14.82 -6.01 -7.22
CA GLY A 44 -13.94 -5.82 -8.37
C GLY A 44 -13.02 -4.60 -8.31
N GLU A 45 -13.10 -3.77 -7.27
CA GLU A 45 -12.16 -2.66 -7.11
C GLU A 45 -10.75 -3.17 -6.74
N MET A 46 -9.73 -2.51 -7.29
CA MET A 46 -8.35 -2.58 -6.81
C MET A 46 -8.03 -1.28 -6.08
N VAL A 47 -7.87 -1.37 -4.76
CA VAL A 47 -7.70 -0.22 -3.88
C VAL A 47 -6.34 -0.25 -3.21
N GLY A 48 -5.57 0.82 -3.38
CA GLY A 48 -4.36 1.06 -2.62
C GLY A 48 -4.67 1.57 -1.21
N TYR A 49 -4.08 0.96 -0.19
CA TYR A 49 -4.26 1.31 1.21
C TYR A 49 -2.91 1.70 1.80
N ILE A 50 -2.56 2.96 1.71
CA ILE A 50 -1.21 3.48 1.97
C ILE A 50 -1.16 4.35 3.23
N GLY A 51 0.03 4.48 3.80
CA GLY A 51 0.24 5.27 5.01
C GLY A 51 1.64 5.02 5.59
N PRO A 52 2.12 5.86 6.50
CA PRO A 52 3.42 5.65 7.13
C PRO A 52 3.43 4.39 8.01
N ASN A 53 4.62 4.00 8.44
CA ASN A 53 4.75 2.91 9.40
C ASN A 53 4.06 3.30 10.72
N GLY A 54 3.23 2.39 11.24
CA GLY A 54 2.43 2.67 12.44
C GLY A 54 1.07 3.33 12.18
N ALA A 55 0.72 3.72 10.95
CA ALA A 55 -0.56 4.33 10.60
C ALA A 55 -1.80 3.43 10.83
N GLY A 56 -1.60 2.13 11.10
CA GLY A 56 -2.70 1.19 11.34
C GLY A 56 -3.02 0.24 10.19
N LYS A 57 -2.30 0.28 9.06
CA LYS A 57 -2.56 -0.55 7.85
C LYS A 57 -2.71 -2.04 8.16
N SER A 58 -1.65 -2.67 8.65
CA SER A 58 -1.68 -4.12 8.97
C SER A 58 -2.64 -4.45 10.10
N THR A 59 -2.95 -3.49 11.00
CA THR A 59 -3.98 -3.68 12.03
C THR A 59 -5.36 -3.75 11.39
N THR A 60 -5.63 -2.89 10.43
CA THR A 60 -6.91 -2.87 9.68
C THR A 60 -7.06 -4.17 8.87
N VAL A 61 -6.03 -4.59 8.13
CA VAL A 61 -6.06 -5.87 7.39
C VAL A 61 -6.34 -7.05 8.34
N LYS A 62 -5.70 -7.09 9.51
CA LYS A 62 -5.96 -8.14 10.51
C LYS A 62 -7.37 -8.11 11.08
N MET A 63 -8.01 -6.95 11.17
CA MET A 63 -9.42 -6.86 11.57
C MET A 63 -10.34 -7.33 10.45
N LEU A 64 -10.11 -6.91 9.20
CA LEU A 64 -10.86 -7.34 8.02
C LEU A 64 -10.78 -8.85 7.78
N THR A 65 -9.65 -9.47 8.12
CA THR A 65 -9.45 -10.92 8.01
C THR A 65 -9.92 -11.72 9.23
N GLY A 66 -10.49 -11.05 10.26
CA GLY A 66 -10.96 -11.69 11.48
C GLY A 66 -9.86 -12.25 12.40
N ILE A 67 -8.60 -11.90 12.14
CA ILE A 67 -7.46 -12.24 13.01
C ILE A 67 -7.50 -11.40 14.29
N LEU A 68 -7.98 -10.16 14.17
CA LEU A 68 -8.02 -9.20 15.26
C LEU A 68 -9.44 -8.65 15.42
N LEU A 69 -9.92 -8.54 16.67
CA LEU A 69 -11.19 -7.92 16.95
C LEU A 69 -11.05 -6.38 17.01
N PRO A 70 -11.98 -5.62 16.42
CA PRO A 70 -12.08 -4.18 16.67
C PRO A 70 -12.39 -3.90 18.14
N SER A 71 -12.03 -2.71 18.63
CA SER A 71 -12.45 -2.25 19.97
C SER A 71 -13.89 -1.72 19.94
N THR A 72 -14.24 -1.00 18.88
CA THR A 72 -15.60 -0.50 18.60
C THR A 72 -15.84 -0.47 17.10
N GLY A 73 -17.07 -0.19 16.70
CA GLY A 73 -17.49 -0.07 15.31
C GLY A 73 -17.93 -1.40 14.70
N ARG A 74 -18.20 -1.38 13.39
CA ARG A 74 -18.70 -2.54 12.65
C ARG A 74 -17.86 -2.80 11.41
N LEU A 75 -17.62 -4.08 11.15
CA LEU A 75 -16.96 -4.57 9.95
C LEU A 75 -17.84 -5.59 9.24
N ARG A 76 -17.93 -5.47 7.90
CA ARG A 76 -18.50 -6.50 7.04
C ARG A 76 -17.58 -6.75 5.85
N VAL A 77 -17.37 -7.99 5.52
CA VAL A 77 -16.63 -8.43 4.35
C VAL A 77 -17.46 -9.49 3.63
N ALA A 78 -17.75 -9.26 2.36
CA ALA A 78 -18.61 -10.13 1.56
C ALA A 78 -19.96 -10.45 2.28
N GLY A 79 -20.52 -9.44 2.96
CA GLY A 79 -21.78 -9.55 3.73
C GLY A 79 -21.64 -10.30 5.06
N ALA A 80 -20.46 -10.77 5.45
CA ALA A 80 -20.19 -11.54 6.66
C ALA A 80 -19.45 -10.69 7.72
N ASP A 81 -19.66 -11.02 9.00
CA ASP A 81 -18.88 -10.48 10.11
C ASP A 81 -17.54 -11.23 10.20
N PRO A 82 -16.37 -10.56 10.06
CA PRO A 82 -15.08 -11.24 10.04
C PRO A 82 -14.76 -12.08 11.29
N VAL A 83 -15.35 -11.74 12.43
CA VAL A 83 -15.14 -12.44 13.69
C VAL A 83 -16.08 -13.60 13.86
N ARG A 84 -17.39 -13.36 13.65
CA ARG A 84 -18.44 -14.35 13.84
C ARG A 84 -18.47 -15.41 12.76
N ASP A 85 -18.24 -15.00 11.51
CA ASP A 85 -18.31 -15.86 10.33
C ASP A 85 -16.91 -16.28 9.82
N ARG A 86 -15.90 -16.26 10.68
CA ARG A 86 -14.48 -16.40 10.35
C ARG A 86 -14.18 -17.56 9.40
N VAL A 87 -14.70 -18.75 9.67
CA VAL A 87 -14.43 -19.95 8.86
C VAL A 87 -15.04 -19.83 7.47
N ARG A 88 -16.28 -19.33 7.39
CA ARG A 88 -16.98 -19.13 6.11
C ARG A 88 -16.32 -18.03 5.29
N LEU A 89 -15.89 -16.96 5.95
CA LEU A 89 -15.22 -15.85 5.31
C LEU A 89 -13.82 -16.25 4.80
N ALA A 90 -13.07 -17.06 5.56
CA ALA A 90 -11.76 -17.54 5.15
C ALA A 90 -11.78 -18.28 3.80
N GLN A 91 -12.89 -18.95 3.46
CA GLN A 91 -13.07 -19.62 2.16
C GLN A 91 -13.32 -18.64 0.99
N ARG A 92 -13.61 -17.38 1.27
CA ARG A 92 -13.95 -16.34 0.30
C ARG A 92 -12.89 -15.25 0.19
N MET A 93 -11.82 -15.33 0.96
CA MET A 93 -10.73 -14.37 0.95
C MET A 93 -9.37 -15.04 0.80
N GLY A 94 -8.48 -14.39 0.07
CA GLY A 94 -7.06 -14.68 0.03
C GLY A 94 -6.30 -13.63 0.83
N VAL A 95 -5.22 -14.03 1.50
CA VAL A 95 -4.38 -13.12 2.29
C VAL A 95 -2.92 -13.45 2.05
N VAL A 96 -2.14 -12.43 1.71
CA VAL A 96 -0.68 -12.53 1.59
C VAL A 96 -0.07 -11.49 2.50
N PHE A 97 0.78 -11.93 3.43
CA PHE A 97 1.55 -11.06 4.32
C PHE A 97 3.00 -11.01 3.85
N GLY A 98 3.52 -9.85 3.49
CA GLY A 98 4.83 -9.70 2.87
C GLY A 98 6.02 -10.30 3.63
N GLN A 99 5.94 -10.37 4.96
CA GLN A 99 7.01 -10.94 5.79
C GLN A 99 6.72 -12.34 6.32
N ARG A 100 5.55 -12.90 6.03
CA ARG A 100 5.14 -14.21 6.54
C ARG A 100 4.55 -15.03 5.42
N THR A 101 5.11 -16.22 5.21
CA THR A 101 4.54 -17.17 4.26
C THR A 101 3.43 -17.99 4.89
N THR A 102 2.42 -18.32 4.08
CA THR A 102 1.39 -19.31 4.39
C THR A 102 1.76 -20.71 3.90
N LEU A 103 2.83 -20.80 3.11
CA LEU A 103 3.35 -22.06 2.59
C LEU A 103 4.09 -22.85 3.69
N TRP A 104 4.10 -24.15 3.56
CA TRP A 104 4.72 -25.04 4.53
C TRP A 104 6.24 -25.11 4.33
N TRP A 105 6.99 -24.61 5.28
CA TRP A 105 8.40 -24.31 5.20
C TRP A 105 9.29 -25.46 4.71
N ASP A 106 9.03 -26.68 5.20
CA ASP A 106 9.83 -27.87 4.89
C ASP A 106 9.29 -28.71 3.74
N LEU A 107 8.12 -28.37 3.19
CA LEU A 107 7.50 -29.08 2.09
C LEU A 107 7.85 -28.47 0.73
N PRO A 108 7.89 -29.27 -0.35
CA PRO A 108 7.86 -28.76 -1.72
C PRO A 108 6.66 -27.83 -1.95
N LEU A 109 6.83 -26.88 -2.86
CA LEU A 109 5.78 -25.90 -3.17
C LEU A 109 4.47 -26.59 -3.60
N ARG A 110 4.55 -27.64 -4.43
CA ARG A 110 3.38 -28.41 -4.85
C ARG A 110 2.59 -29.04 -3.70
N ASP A 111 3.28 -29.49 -2.66
CA ASP A 111 2.63 -30.14 -1.51
C ASP A 111 1.91 -29.10 -0.66
N SER A 112 2.47 -27.89 -0.55
CA SER A 112 1.79 -26.74 0.07
C SER A 112 0.49 -26.40 -0.67
N TYR A 113 0.48 -26.46 -2.00
CA TYR A 113 -0.73 -26.22 -2.80
C TYR A 113 -1.75 -27.33 -2.68
N GLU A 114 -1.32 -28.59 -2.67
CA GLU A 114 -2.23 -29.72 -2.46
C GLU A 114 -2.87 -29.67 -1.07
N LEU A 115 -2.11 -29.24 -0.06
CA LEU A 115 -2.64 -29.03 1.27
C LEU A 115 -3.65 -27.88 1.30
N ALA A 116 -3.37 -26.77 0.62
CA ALA A 116 -4.33 -25.67 0.45
C ALA A 116 -5.61 -26.17 -0.26
N ARG A 117 -5.50 -27.00 -1.30
CA ARG A 117 -6.64 -27.62 -1.97
C ARG A 117 -7.55 -28.35 -0.98
N ARG A 118 -6.96 -29.13 -0.07
CA ARG A 118 -7.71 -29.89 0.94
C ARG A 118 -8.34 -29.00 2.01
N ILE A 119 -7.58 -27.99 2.51
CA ILE A 119 -8.06 -27.06 3.52
C ILE A 119 -9.26 -26.25 3.00
N TYR A 120 -9.14 -25.69 1.79
CA TYR A 120 -10.19 -24.90 1.16
C TYR A 120 -11.25 -25.74 0.43
N ARG A 121 -11.09 -27.07 0.41
CA ARG A 121 -12.01 -28.04 -0.26
C ARG A 121 -12.20 -27.71 -1.74
N ILE A 122 -11.13 -27.35 -2.43
CA ILE A 122 -11.17 -26.95 -3.84
C ILE A 122 -11.45 -28.20 -4.71
N PRO A 123 -12.47 -28.17 -5.58
CA PRO A 123 -12.73 -29.29 -6.52
C PRO A 123 -11.50 -29.54 -7.40
N ALA A 124 -11.20 -30.80 -7.70
CA ALA A 124 -9.98 -31.18 -8.43
C ALA A 124 -9.83 -30.47 -9.77
N GLY A 125 -10.89 -30.34 -10.56
CA GLY A 125 -10.87 -29.65 -11.86
C GLY A 125 -10.61 -28.13 -11.72
N THR A 126 -11.17 -27.48 -10.70
CA THR A 126 -10.91 -26.06 -10.42
C THR A 126 -9.47 -25.86 -9.95
N TYR A 127 -8.99 -26.74 -9.07
CA TYR A 127 -7.61 -26.69 -8.58
C TYR A 127 -6.60 -26.84 -9.73
N ALA A 128 -6.78 -27.83 -10.62
CA ALA A 128 -5.89 -28.04 -11.75
C ALA A 128 -5.81 -26.80 -12.65
N ARG A 129 -6.95 -26.27 -13.08
CA ARG A 129 -6.99 -25.05 -13.92
C ARG A 129 -6.31 -23.85 -13.26
N ASN A 130 -6.58 -23.65 -11.96
CA ASN A 130 -6.02 -22.50 -11.24
C ASN A 130 -4.53 -22.67 -10.98
N LEU A 131 -4.09 -23.88 -10.67
CA LEU A 131 -2.67 -24.19 -10.50
C LEU A 131 -1.90 -23.97 -11.80
N ASP A 132 -2.38 -24.56 -12.92
CA ASP A 132 -1.74 -24.43 -14.23
C ASP A 132 -1.58 -22.96 -14.62
N ARG A 133 -2.65 -22.16 -14.44
CA ARG A 133 -2.61 -20.72 -14.67
C ARG A 133 -1.58 -20.00 -13.78
N CYS A 134 -1.56 -20.29 -12.48
CA CYS A 134 -0.59 -19.67 -11.56
C CYS A 134 0.84 -20.08 -11.91
N VAL A 135 1.05 -21.35 -12.27
CA VAL A 135 2.36 -21.88 -12.67
C VAL A 135 2.86 -21.19 -13.93
N GLU A 136 2.01 -20.97 -14.91
CA GLU A 136 2.36 -20.28 -16.16
C GLU A 136 2.67 -18.80 -15.91
N LEU A 137 1.72 -18.05 -15.34
CA LEU A 137 1.82 -16.59 -15.22
C LEU A 137 2.85 -16.12 -14.18
N LEU A 138 3.06 -16.91 -13.12
CA LEU A 138 4.04 -16.60 -12.07
C LEU A 138 5.36 -17.38 -12.24
N GLU A 139 5.53 -18.14 -13.33
CA GLU A 139 6.72 -18.98 -13.62
C GLU A 139 7.12 -19.86 -12.42
N LEU A 140 6.18 -20.62 -11.92
CA LEU A 140 6.40 -21.49 -10.76
C LEU A 140 6.84 -22.90 -11.14
N GLY A 141 6.81 -23.27 -12.44
CA GLY A 141 7.13 -24.61 -12.91
C GLY A 141 8.42 -25.18 -12.32
N PRO A 142 9.57 -24.51 -12.47
CA PRO A 142 10.85 -24.98 -11.91
C PRO A 142 10.90 -25.04 -10.38
N LEU A 143 9.93 -24.42 -9.70
CA LEU A 143 9.91 -24.27 -8.24
C LEU A 143 9.00 -25.28 -7.55
N LEU A 144 8.15 -26.00 -8.28
CA LEU A 144 7.11 -26.86 -7.70
C LEU A 144 7.67 -27.96 -6.79
N ASP A 145 8.83 -28.51 -7.14
CA ASP A 145 9.49 -29.58 -6.38
C ASP A 145 10.53 -29.07 -5.36
N VAL A 146 10.71 -27.73 -5.28
CA VAL A 146 11.65 -27.11 -4.36
C VAL A 146 11.00 -26.88 -3.01
N PRO A 147 11.62 -27.31 -1.89
CA PRO A 147 11.16 -26.96 -0.54
C PRO A 147 11.08 -25.46 -0.33
N VAL A 148 10.00 -24.98 0.29
CA VAL A 148 9.73 -23.54 0.46
C VAL A 148 10.90 -22.80 1.13
N ARG A 149 11.59 -23.42 2.08
CA ARG A 149 12.78 -22.84 2.76
C ARG A 149 13.95 -22.53 1.81
N GLN A 150 14.03 -23.15 0.64
CA GLN A 150 15.09 -22.94 -0.36
C GLN A 150 14.73 -21.87 -1.39
N LEU A 151 13.48 -21.41 -1.39
CA LEU A 151 13.03 -20.36 -2.30
C LEU A 151 13.58 -19.01 -1.87
N SER A 152 13.98 -18.20 -2.85
CA SER A 152 14.26 -16.77 -2.61
C SER A 152 12.99 -16.06 -2.10
N LEU A 153 13.14 -14.86 -1.53
CA LEU A 153 11.99 -14.07 -1.08
C LEU A 153 10.99 -13.84 -2.22
N GLY A 154 11.49 -13.49 -3.42
CA GLY A 154 10.64 -13.25 -4.59
C GLY A 154 9.95 -14.51 -5.11
N GLN A 155 10.65 -15.65 -5.14
CA GLN A 155 10.07 -16.94 -5.51
C GLN A 155 8.98 -17.35 -4.52
N ARG A 156 9.24 -17.19 -3.23
CA ARG A 156 8.29 -17.49 -2.17
C ARG A 156 7.06 -16.59 -2.24
N MET A 157 7.23 -15.28 -2.47
CA MET A 157 6.12 -14.35 -2.62
C MET A 157 5.21 -14.73 -3.79
N ARG A 158 5.79 -15.08 -4.95
CA ARG A 158 4.99 -15.60 -6.08
C ARG A 158 4.23 -16.87 -5.72
N GLY A 159 4.86 -17.75 -4.94
CA GLY A 159 4.22 -18.94 -4.39
C GLY A 159 3.07 -18.64 -3.42
N ASP A 160 3.23 -17.67 -2.52
CA ASP A 160 2.20 -17.24 -1.58
C ASP A 160 0.99 -16.61 -2.30
N ILE A 161 1.24 -15.78 -3.32
CA ILE A 161 0.18 -15.18 -4.15
C ILE A 161 -0.61 -16.27 -4.88
N ALA A 162 0.08 -17.26 -5.47
CA ALA A 162 -0.58 -18.39 -6.09
C ALA A 162 -1.46 -19.14 -5.09
N ALA A 163 -0.93 -19.50 -3.92
CA ALA A 163 -1.68 -20.21 -2.87
C ALA A 163 -2.95 -19.46 -2.45
N ALA A 164 -2.85 -18.13 -2.31
CA ALA A 164 -3.98 -17.28 -1.93
C ALA A 164 -5.09 -17.18 -2.99
N LEU A 165 -4.82 -17.57 -4.23
CA LEU A 165 -5.75 -17.49 -5.36
C LEU A 165 -6.29 -18.83 -5.86
N LEU A 166 -5.74 -19.97 -5.37
CA LEU A 166 -6.17 -21.30 -5.81
C LEU A 166 -7.67 -21.57 -5.60
N HIS A 167 -8.27 -21.01 -4.56
CA HIS A 167 -9.67 -21.22 -4.17
C HIS A 167 -10.63 -20.15 -4.71
N GLU A 168 -10.18 -19.29 -5.64
CA GLU A 168 -10.96 -18.22 -6.29
C GLU A 168 -11.63 -17.26 -5.28
N PRO A 169 -10.85 -16.56 -4.45
CA PRO A 169 -11.41 -15.67 -3.44
C PRO A 169 -12.14 -14.48 -4.08
N GLU A 170 -13.17 -13.97 -3.41
CA GLU A 170 -13.86 -12.74 -3.79
C GLU A 170 -13.06 -11.49 -3.45
N VAL A 171 -12.25 -11.57 -2.38
CA VAL A 171 -11.36 -10.51 -1.93
C VAL A 171 -9.95 -11.03 -1.65
N LEU A 172 -8.95 -10.27 -2.09
CA LEU A 172 -7.54 -10.55 -1.87
C LEU A 172 -6.91 -9.39 -1.09
N TYR A 173 -6.37 -9.71 0.08
CA TYR A 173 -5.58 -8.77 0.88
C TYR A 173 -4.10 -9.02 0.63
N LEU A 174 -3.39 -7.99 0.20
CA LEU A 174 -1.97 -8.03 -0.09
C LEU A 174 -1.24 -7.02 0.81
N ASP A 175 -0.49 -7.50 1.78
CA ASP A 175 0.30 -6.65 2.68
C ASP A 175 1.76 -6.67 2.22
N GLU A 176 2.20 -5.62 1.52
CA GLU A 176 3.56 -5.44 0.96
C GLU A 176 3.99 -6.56 -0.01
N PRO A 177 3.20 -6.92 -1.05
CA PRO A 177 3.47 -8.12 -1.86
C PRO A 177 4.68 -8.01 -2.78
N THR A 178 5.24 -6.84 -2.96
CA THR A 178 6.39 -6.58 -3.87
C THR A 178 7.69 -6.26 -3.12
N ILE A 179 7.64 -6.27 -1.76
CA ILE A 179 8.80 -5.97 -0.95
C ILE A 179 9.94 -6.98 -1.21
N GLY A 180 11.14 -6.45 -1.46
CA GLY A 180 12.34 -7.29 -1.69
C GLY A 180 12.33 -8.09 -2.99
N LEU A 181 11.39 -7.82 -3.92
CA LEU A 181 11.41 -8.38 -5.26
C LEU A 181 12.31 -7.56 -6.19
N ASP A 182 12.96 -8.25 -7.12
CA ASP A 182 13.61 -7.60 -8.27
C ASP A 182 12.56 -7.01 -9.23
N VAL A 183 13.02 -6.13 -10.14
CA VAL A 183 12.15 -5.38 -11.07
C VAL A 183 11.32 -6.31 -11.95
N VAL A 184 11.89 -7.44 -12.39
CA VAL A 184 11.18 -8.41 -13.27
C VAL A 184 10.09 -9.12 -12.49
N SER A 185 10.41 -9.59 -11.28
CA SER A 185 9.43 -10.24 -10.40
C SER A 185 8.30 -9.30 -9.98
N LYS A 186 8.59 -8.02 -9.68
CA LYS A 186 7.57 -7.01 -9.41
C LYS A 186 6.61 -6.86 -10.58
N ARG A 187 7.13 -6.69 -11.81
CA ARG A 187 6.31 -6.54 -13.01
C ARG A 187 5.39 -7.72 -13.22
N ARG A 188 5.89 -8.95 -13.10
CA ARG A 188 5.06 -10.16 -13.23
C ARG A 188 3.94 -10.25 -12.21
N VAL A 189 4.25 -9.95 -10.96
CA VAL A 189 3.23 -9.94 -9.91
C VAL A 189 2.13 -8.93 -10.23
N ARG A 190 2.49 -7.73 -10.71
CA ARG A 190 1.52 -6.70 -11.10
C ARG A 190 0.66 -7.15 -12.27
N GLU A 191 1.27 -7.64 -13.35
CA GLU A 191 0.56 -8.16 -14.53
C GLU A 191 -0.41 -9.26 -14.14
N PHE A 192 0.02 -10.22 -13.31
CA PHE A 192 -0.81 -11.31 -12.82
C PHE A 192 -2.00 -10.82 -11.98
N LEU A 193 -1.79 -9.86 -11.08
CA LEU A 193 -2.85 -9.29 -10.26
C LEU A 193 -3.86 -8.50 -11.10
N ALA A 194 -3.38 -7.67 -12.03
CA ALA A 194 -4.22 -6.91 -12.95
C ALA A 194 -5.09 -7.84 -13.82
N GLN A 195 -4.49 -8.89 -14.38
CA GLN A 195 -5.21 -9.88 -15.17
C GLN A 195 -6.23 -10.64 -14.32
N THR A 196 -5.87 -11.04 -13.09
CA THR A 196 -6.79 -11.75 -12.18
C THR A 196 -7.99 -10.88 -11.81
N ASN A 197 -7.79 -9.59 -11.54
CA ASN A 197 -8.88 -8.66 -11.29
C ASN A 197 -9.76 -8.47 -12.52
N ALA A 198 -9.18 -8.24 -13.71
CA ALA A 198 -9.92 -8.01 -14.95
C ALA A 198 -10.78 -9.23 -15.36
N GLU A 199 -10.25 -10.44 -15.23
CA GLU A 199 -10.93 -11.65 -15.69
C GLU A 199 -11.93 -12.21 -14.67
N ARG A 200 -11.63 -12.10 -13.38
CA ARG A 200 -12.41 -12.74 -12.31
C ARG A 200 -13.19 -11.78 -11.44
N GLY A 201 -12.94 -10.46 -11.57
CA GLY A 201 -13.54 -9.47 -10.70
C GLY A 201 -13.10 -9.60 -9.24
N THR A 202 -11.95 -10.21 -8.96
CA THR A 202 -11.42 -10.33 -7.60
C THR A 202 -11.12 -8.93 -7.05
N THR A 203 -11.74 -8.57 -5.94
CA THR A 203 -11.47 -7.30 -5.26
C THR A 203 -10.12 -7.36 -4.56
N VAL A 204 -9.30 -6.33 -4.69
CA VAL A 204 -7.96 -6.30 -4.10
C VAL A 204 -7.82 -5.10 -3.17
N LEU A 205 -7.38 -5.36 -1.94
CA LEU A 205 -6.90 -4.33 -1.02
C LEU A 205 -5.39 -4.51 -0.86
N LEU A 206 -4.63 -3.57 -1.45
CA LEU A 206 -3.18 -3.61 -1.52
C LEU A 206 -2.58 -2.60 -0.54
N THR A 207 -1.79 -3.07 0.43
CA THR A 207 -0.92 -2.18 1.18
C THR A 207 0.47 -2.22 0.58
N THR A 208 1.06 -1.08 0.34
CA THR A 208 2.44 -0.95 -0.14
C THR A 208 2.98 0.44 0.21
N HIS A 209 4.29 0.55 0.25
CA HIS A 209 5.01 1.83 0.25
C HIS A 209 5.64 2.12 -1.13
N ASP A 210 5.55 1.19 -2.08
CA ASP A 210 5.96 1.39 -3.47
C ASP A 210 4.80 1.98 -4.26
N LEU A 211 4.85 3.29 -4.52
CA LEU A 211 3.77 4.00 -5.19
C LEU A 211 3.62 3.60 -6.65
N THR A 212 4.66 3.07 -7.29
CA THR A 212 4.56 2.49 -8.62
C THR A 212 3.55 1.32 -8.67
N ASP A 213 3.47 0.54 -7.58
CA ASP A 213 2.46 -0.52 -7.49
C ASP A 213 1.04 0.05 -7.48
N ILE A 214 0.85 1.16 -6.74
CA ILE A 214 -0.44 1.84 -6.67
C ILE A 214 -0.83 2.42 -8.04
N GLU A 215 0.10 3.13 -8.69
CA GLU A 215 -0.14 3.76 -9.99
C GLU A 215 -0.48 2.73 -11.08
N GLN A 216 0.15 1.56 -11.04
CA GLN A 216 -0.05 0.53 -12.07
C GLN A 216 -1.25 -0.39 -11.80
N LEU A 217 -1.66 -0.56 -10.55
CA LEU A 217 -2.70 -1.53 -10.18
C LEU A 217 -4.01 -0.89 -9.73
N CYS A 218 -3.96 0.27 -9.07
CA CYS A 218 -5.10 0.79 -8.35
C CYS A 218 -5.69 2.00 -9.05
N SER A 219 -7.02 2.02 -9.23
CA SER A 219 -7.76 3.20 -9.68
C SER A 219 -8.15 4.14 -8.54
N ARG A 220 -8.15 3.62 -7.31
CA ARG A 220 -8.50 4.31 -6.07
C ARG A 220 -7.45 4.07 -5.00
N VAL A 221 -7.18 5.11 -4.23
CA VAL A 221 -6.24 5.06 -3.12
C VAL A 221 -6.87 5.64 -1.87
N MET A 222 -6.66 4.96 -0.75
CA MET A 222 -6.95 5.46 0.59
C MET A 222 -5.63 5.72 1.31
N VAL A 223 -5.43 6.97 1.72
CA VAL A 223 -4.27 7.38 2.51
C VAL A 223 -4.67 7.40 3.98
N ILE A 224 -3.88 6.73 4.81
CA ILE A 224 -4.14 6.61 6.24
C ILE A 224 -3.02 7.24 7.03
N ASP A 225 -3.40 8.02 8.02
CA ASP A 225 -2.47 8.55 9.00
C ASP A 225 -3.08 8.49 10.41
N HIS A 226 -2.26 8.11 11.41
CA HIS A 226 -2.67 7.99 12.82
C HIS A 226 -4.00 7.24 13.03
N GLY A 227 -4.23 6.18 12.25
CA GLY A 227 -5.44 5.35 12.33
C GLY A 227 -6.70 5.97 11.76
N ARG A 228 -6.60 7.01 10.93
CA ARG A 228 -7.71 7.68 10.23
C ARG A 228 -7.47 7.73 8.73
N VAL A 229 -8.54 7.72 7.95
CA VAL A 229 -8.46 7.99 6.51
C VAL A 229 -8.32 9.50 6.32
N VAL A 230 -7.22 9.95 5.70
CA VAL A 230 -6.96 11.37 5.39
C VAL A 230 -7.26 11.69 3.92
N TYR A 231 -7.28 10.67 3.07
CA TYR A 231 -7.70 10.78 1.67
C TYR A 231 -8.38 9.48 1.24
N ASP A 232 -9.42 9.59 0.45
CA ASP A 232 -10.11 8.48 -0.20
C ASP A 232 -10.61 8.95 -1.57
N GLY A 233 -10.01 8.46 -2.64
CA GLY A 233 -10.34 8.90 -3.99
C GLY A 233 -9.46 8.30 -5.07
N GLY A 234 -9.68 8.72 -6.32
CA GLY A 234 -8.86 8.31 -7.47
C GLY A 234 -7.47 8.95 -7.44
N LEU A 235 -6.51 8.30 -8.10
CA LEU A 235 -5.13 8.81 -8.24
C LEU A 235 -5.08 10.20 -8.86
N ASP A 236 -5.93 10.49 -9.86
CA ASP A 236 -6.01 11.84 -10.45
C ASP A 236 -6.41 12.92 -9.42
N GLY A 237 -7.25 12.56 -8.44
CA GLY A 237 -7.62 13.44 -7.33
C GLY A 237 -6.43 13.72 -6.41
N LEU A 238 -5.65 12.68 -6.11
CA LEU A 238 -4.43 12.79 -5.32
C LEU A 238 -3.39 13.68 -6.02
N HIS A 239 -3.15 13.45 -7.31
CA HIS A 239 -2.29 14.31 -8.12
C HIS A 239 -2.75 15.77 -8.15
N ARG A 240 -4.06 16.02 -8.25
CA ARG A 240 -4.60 17.39 -8.22
C ARG A 240 -4.39 18.09 -6.89
N GLN A 241 -4.48 17.38 -5.76
CA GLN A 241 -4.16 17.95 -4.45
C GLN A 241 -2.67 18.31 -4.33
N GLY A 242 -1.80 17.55 -5.01
CA GLY A 242 -0.37 17.85 -5.08
C GLY A 242 0.00 18.98 -6.05
N ARG A 243 -0.85 19.26 -7.02
CA ARG A 243 -0.59 20.27 -8.08
C ARG A 243 -0.62 21.73 -7.62
N SER A 244 -0.59 22.00 -6.32
CA SER A 244 -0.43 23.38 -5.85
C SER A 244 0.94 23.98 -6.20
N GLU A 245 1.97 23.16 -6.30
CA GLU A 245 3.34 23.58 -6.63
C GLU A 245 3.99 22.61 -7.63
N ARG A 246 4.84 23.15 -8.50
CA ARG A 246 5.77 22.43 -9.38
C ARG A 246 7.18 22.72 -8.94
N THR A 247 8.14 21.91 -9.34
CA THR A 247 9.54 22.08 -8.95
C THR A 247 10.43 22.29 -10.16
N LEU A 248 11.18 23.39 -10.17
CA LEU A 248 12.34 23.57 -11.03
C LEU A 248 13.54 22.89 -10.40
N VAL A 249 14.13 21.93 -11.08
CA VAL A 249 15.41 21.34 -10.70
C VAL A 249 16.48 22.00 -11.54
N VAL A 250 17.35 22.74 -10.88
CA VAL A 250 18.41 23.54 -11.48
C VAL A 250 19.75 22.89 -11.13
N ASP A 251 20.50 22.48 -12.13
CA ASP A 251 21.87 21.98 -11.98
C ASP A 251 22.83 23.03 -12.50
N LEU A 252 23.65 23.58 -11.62
CA LEU A 252 24.57 24.67 -11.90
C LEU A 252 25.94 24.11 -12.31
N GLU A 253 26.72 24.88 -13.10
CA GLU A 253 28.10 24.51 -13.43
C GLU A 253 29.02 24.46 -12.19
N ARG A 254 28.72 25.26 -11.17
CA ARG A 254 29.45 25.33 -9.92
C ARG A 254 28.51 25.47 -8.73
N GLU A 255 28.98 25.14 -7.56
CA GLU A 255 28.20 25.32 -6.34
C GLU A 255 28.04 26.82 -6.04
N LEU A 256 26.79 27.27 -5.93
CA LEU A 256 26.40 28.66 -5.62
C LEU A 256 25.51 28.70 -4.37
N PRO A 257 25.43 29.87 -3.71
CA PRO A 257 24.43 30.09 -2.66
C PRO A 257 23.00 29.77 -3.10
N PRO A 258 22.03 29.69 -2.18
CA PRO A 258 20.63 29.54 -2.52
C PRO A 258 20.19 30.50 -3.62
N ILE A 259 19.55 29.96 -4.66
CA ILE A 259 18.97 30.78 -5.73
C ILE A 259 17.73 31.48 -5.18
N GLU A 260 17.74 32.80 -5.26
CA GLU A 260 16.58 33.65 -4.94
C GLU A 260 15.93 34.09 -6.26
N LEU A 261 14.74 33.54 -6.52
CA LEU A 261 13.95 33.82 -7.70
C LEU A 261 12.53 34.20 -7.28
N HIS A 262 12.01 35.30 -7.80
CA HIS A 262 10.67 35.77 -7.43
C HIS A 262 9.59 34.72 -7.77
N GLY A 263 8.69 34.49 -6.82
CA GLY A 263 7.62 33.48 -7.00
C GLY A 263 8.09 32.04 -6.82
N THR A 264 9.32 31.81 -6.35
CA THR A 264 9.81 30.47 -6.02
C THR A 264 10.25 30.37 -4.55
N ARG A 265 10.32 29.14 -4.08
CA ARG A 265 10.81 28.78 -2.74
C ARG A 265 11.81 27.64 -2.86
N LEU A 266 13.01 27.84 -2.29
CA LEU A 266 14.00 26.76 -2.21
C LEU A 266 13.46 25.62 -1.32
N VAL A 267 13.41 24.41 -1.87
CA VAL A 267 12.96 23.18 -1.19
C VAL A 267 14.16 22.37 -0.70
N ARG A 268 15.17 22.23 -1.57
CA ARG A 268 16.32 21.36 -1.33
C ARG A 268 17.55 21.90 -2.06
N ARG A 269 18.73 21.64 -1.51
CA ARG A 269 20.02 21.95 -2.14
C ARG A 269 21.00 20.81 -1.88
N GLU A 270 21.68 20.36 -2.94
CA GLU A 270 22.73 19.34 -2.87
C GLU A 270 23.85 19.69 -3.84
N GLY A 271 24.95 20.18 -3.32
CA GLY A 271 26.09 20.64 -4.14
C GLY A 271 25.67 21.68 -5.16
N THR A 272 25.85 21.38 -6.46
CA THR A 272 25.46 22.23 -7.59
C THR A 272 23.97 22.21 -7.89
N ARG A 273 23.21 21.26 -7.35
CA ARG A 273 21.80 21.10 -7.67
C ARG A 273 20.88 21.74 -6.65
N GLN A 274 19.89 22.51 -7.12
CA GLN A 274 18.89 23.18 -6.31
C GLN A 274 17.48 22.91 -6.81
N TRP A 275 16.53 22.71 -5.89
CA TRP A 275 15.12 22.47 -6.18
C TRP A 275 14.29 23.67 -5.73
N LEU A 276 13.64 24.33 -6.68
CA LEU A 276 12.84 25.53 -6.44
C LEU A 276 11.36 25.21 -6.71
N ALA A 277 10.53 25.23 -5.65
CA ALA A 277 9.09 25.10 -5.79
C ALA A 277 8.47 26.40 -6.27
N PHE A 278 7.48 26.33 -7.16
CA PHE A 278 6.70 27.45 -7.65
C PHE A 278 5.25 27.05 -7.88
N PRO A 279 4.27 27.98 -7.81
CA PRO A 279 2.86 27.65 -8.01
C PRO A 279 2.59 26.96 -9.35
N ALA A 280 1.82 25.87 -9.34
CA ALA A 280 1.48 25.13 -10.56
C ALA A 280 0.67 25.96 -11.57
N SER A 281 -0.05 26.99 -11.10
CA SER A 281 -0.76 27.95 -11.92
C SER A 281 0.16 28.91 -12.68
N ALA A 282 1.43 29.04 -12.24
CA ALA A 282 2.42 29.89 -12.89
C ALA A 282 3.09 29.19 -14.07
N SER A 283 3.39 29.94 -15.15
CA SER A 283 4.21 29.43 -16.24
C SER A 283 5.66 29.27 -15.80
N ALA A 284 6.28 28.13 -16.13
CA ALA A 284 7.69 27.92 -15.88
C ALA A 284 8.59 28.75 -16.82
N ALA A 285 8.10 29.14 -17.99
CA ALA A 285 8.91 29.78 -19.03
C ALA A 285 9.61 31.08 -18.57
N PRO A 286 8.95 32.03 -17.86
CA PRO A 286 9.63 33.22 -17.35
C PRO A 286 10.70 32.88 -16.31
N LEU A 287 10.44 31.90 -15.45
CA LEU A 287 11.40 31.48 -14.41
C LEU A 287 12.64 30.84 -15.02
N VAL A 288 12.45 30.01 -16.06
CA VAL A 288 13.54 29.39 -16.84
C VAL A 288 14.37 30.46 -17.54
N ALA A 289 13.73 31.45 -18.17
CA ALA A 289 14.42 32.53 -18.86
C ALA A 289 15.24 33.40 -17.89
N GLU A 290 14.71 33.72 -16.72
CA GLU A 290 15.41 34.48 -15.70
C GLU A 290 16.61 33.68 -15.14
N LEU A 291 16.45 32.38 -14.88
CA LEU A 291 17.56 31.52 -14.44
C LEU A 291 18.68 31.45 -15.49
N ALA A 292 18.33 31.21 -16.75
CA ALA A 292 19.32 31.13 -17.84
C ALA A 292 20.05 32.44 -18.08
N GLY A 293 19.42 33.58 -17.79
CA GLY A 293 20.05 34.89 -17.92
C GLY A 293 20.94 35.30 -16.74
N ARG A 294 20.78 34.66 -15.56
CA ARG A 294 21.49 35.05 -14.31
C ARG A 294 22.53 34.05 -13.85
N TYR A 295 22.42 32.79 -14.25
CA TYR A 295 23.25 31.69 -13.76
C TYR A 295 23.79 30.84 -14.92
N GLU A 296 24.99 30.31 -14.74
CA GLU A 296 25.58 29.28 -15.63
C GLU A 296 24.94 27.92 -15.31
N LEU A 297 24.02 27.49 -16.16
CA LEU A 297 23.26 26.26 -16.00
C LEU A 297 23.93 25.11 -16.73
N ARG A 298 24.10 23.98 -16.05
CA ARG A 298 24.48 22.71 -16.65
C ARG A 298 23.24 22.02 -17.22
N ASP A 299 22.15 21.99 -16.42
CA ASP A 299 20.88 21.36 -16.79
C ASP A 299 19.72 22.03 -16.04
N LEU A 300 18.54 21.93 -16.61
CA LEU A 300 17.32 22.42 -15.99
C LEU A 300 16.16 21.52 -16.38
N SER A 301 15.36 21.11 -15.39
CA SER A 301 14.13 20.37 -15.62
C SER A 301 12.97 20.90 -14.78
N VAL A 302 11.75 20.80 -15.32
CA VAL A 302 10.51 21.10 -14.60
C VAL A 302 9.88 19.76 -14.24
N ARG A 303 9.63 19.57 -12.96
CA ARG A 303 8.99 18.33 -12.45
C ARG A 303 7.63 18.66 -11.86
N GLU A 304 6.66 17.83 -12.18
CA GLU A 304 5.43 17.74 -11.41
C GLU A 304 5.77 17.11 -10.04
N PRO A 305 5.02 17.43 -8.98
CA PRO A 305 5.22 16.78 -7.69
C PRO A 305 5.00 15.28 -7.82
N GLU A 306 5.93 14.51 -7.29
CA GLU A 306 5.76 13.06 -7.17
C GLU A 306 4.65 12.76 -6.14
N ILE A 307 3.95 11.64 -6.30
CA ILE A 307 2.87 11.24 -5.35
C ILE A 307 3.42 11.14 -3.93
N GLU A 308 4.69 10.73 -3.79
CA GLU A 308 5.43 10.69 -2.53
C GLU A 308 5.41 12.04 -1.81
N ASP A 309 5.69 13.12 -2.53
CA ASP A 309 5.73 14.48 -1.97
C ASP A 309 4.33 14.96 -1.56
N VAL A 310 3.31 14.56 -2.33
CA VAL A 310 1.92 14.87 -2.02
C VAL A 310 1.50 14.19 -0.72
N ILE A 311 1.77 12.90 -0.61
CA ILE A 311 1.45 12.09 0.56
C ILE A 311 2.24 12.56 1.79
N ALA A 312 3.54 12.86 1.64
CA ALA A 312 4.37 13.39 2.72
C ALA A 312 3.83 14.72 3.27
N ARG A 313 3.32 15.59 2.40
CA ARG A 313 2.65 16.85 2.82
C ARG A 313 1.36 16.57 3.59
N MET A 314 0.53 15.63 3.14
CA MET A 314 -0.69 15.24 3.85
C MET A 314 -0.39 14.77 5.28
N TYR A 315 0.68 14.00 5.48
CA TYR A 315 1.10 13.57 6.81
C TYR A 315 1.55 14.76 7.68
N GLY A 316 2.35 15.68 7.15
CA GLY A 316 2.79 16.88 7.90
C GLY A 316 1.64 17.87 8.22
N GLU A 317 0.58 17.90 7.42
CA GLU A 317 -0.62 18.69 7.71
C GLU A 317 -1.49 18.04 8.79
N ALA A 318 -1.63 16.71 8.75
CA ALA A 318 -2.34 15.95 9.77
C ALA A 318 -1.65 16.09 11.14
N GLU A 319 -0.32 16.03 11.20
CA GLU A 319 0.43 16.27 12.45
C GLU A 319 0.22 17.68 13.01
N ARG A 320 0.22 18.71 12.16
CA ARG A 320 -0.03 20.10 12.57
C ARG A 320 -1.44 20.29 13.10
N THR A 321 -2.41 19.70 12.46
CA THR A 321 -3.82 19.74 12.89
C THR A 321 -4.01 19.01 14.22
N ALA A 322 -3.41 17.84 14.39
CA ALA A 322 -3.45 17.07 15.64
C ALA A 322 -2.79 17.82 16.80
N ALA A 323 -1.64 18.46 16.57
CA ALA A 323 -0.94 19.28 17.57
C ALA A 323 -1.71 20.54 17.97
N THR A 324 -2.48 21.12 17.04
CA THR A 324 -3.32 22.30 17.31
C THR A 324 -4.52 21.93 18.18
N VAL A 325 -5.19 20.80 17.86
CA VAL A 325 -6.32 20.31 18.66
C VAL A 325 -5.89 19.92 20.08
N ALA A 326 -4.70 19.31 20.24
CA ALA A 326 -4.16 18.93 21.55
C ALA A 326 -3.72 20.13 22.42
N ARG A 327 -3.60 21.34 21.85
CA ARG A 327 -3.27 22.57 22.60
C ARG A 327 -4.51 23.37 23.04
N ILE A 328 -5.67 23.06 22.50
CA ILE A 328 -6.96 23.77 22.74
C ILE A 328 -7.86 22.99 23.70
N GLY A 329 -7.59 21.71 23.94
CA GLY A 329 -8.29 20.85 24.91
C GLY A 329 -7.43 20.54 26.13
#